data_adb537787c898167328e598734b50eb3
#
_entry.id   adb537787c898167328e598734b50eb3
#
_cell.length_a   1.000
_cell.length_b   1.000
_cell.length_c   1.000
_cell.angle_alpha   90.00
_cell.angle_beta   90.00
_cell.angle_gamma   90.00
#
_symmetry.space_group_name_H-M   'P 1'
#
loop_
_entity.id
_entity.type
_entity.pdbx_description
1 polymer ?
#
loop_
_entity_poly.entity_id
_entity_poly.type
_entity_poly.pdbx_seq_one_letter_code
_entity_poly.pdbx_strand_id
1 'polypeptide(L)'
;AGGHLAQFLGVTAGVSEFEGDGGNAGQSSAVTCVVNVYGPSDFTKSYGKSVDAAEVLPLFLGGNLETQRFRHLLSSPLYWVTPRAAPTLCIHGTEDKYVAHEQAVWLVEKMKASGAEADLLTLPGAGHGFKGKDAETAEAALMAFFDKRLKK
;
A
#
# COMPACT_ATOMS: atom_id res chain seq x y z
N ALA A 1 -4.67 -6.51 -3.28
CA ALA A 1 -5.10 -5.42 -4.20
C ALA A 1 -5.69 -4.23 -3.43
N GLY A 2 -6.62 -4.45 -2.47
CA GLY A 2 -7.24 -3.35 -1.71
C GLY A 2 -6.23 -2.51 -0.91
N GLY A 3 -5.25 -3.14 -0.26
CA GLY A 3 -4.18 -2.43 0.46
C GLY A 3 -3.33 -1.56 -0.47
N HIS A 4 -3.02 -2.05 -1.67
CA HIS A 4 -2.33 -1.28 -2.70
C HIS A 4 -3.13 -0.04 -3.11
N LEU A 5 -4.42 -0.19 -3.45
CA LEU A 5 -5.26 0.93 -3.88
C LEU A 5 -5.48 1.95 -2.76
N ALA A 6 -5.71 1.50 -1.53
CA ALA A 6 -5.81 2.40 -0.37
C ALA A 6 -4.53 3.21 -0.17
N GLN A 7 -3.37 2.56 -0.27
CA GLN A 7 -2.09 3.24 -0.17
C GLN A 7 -1.85 4.20 -1.34
N PHE A 8 -2.25 3.81 -2.55
CA PHE A 8 -2.10 4.65 -3.72
C PHE A 8 -2.88 5.97 -3.56
N LEU A 9 -4.12 5.90 -3.09
CA LEU A 9 -4.90 7.10 -2.72
C LEU A 9 -4.19 7.96 -1.68
N GLY A 10 -3.58 7.33 -0.67
CA GLY A 10 -2.87 8.04 0.40
C GLY A 10 -1.63 8.82 -0.04
N VAL A 11 -1.03 8.47 -1.18
CA VAL A 11 0.21 9.11 -1.67
C VAL A 11 0.01 9.98 -2.92
N THR A 12 -1.15 9.88 -3.59
CA THR A 12 -1.38 10.54 -4.89
C THR A 12 -2.42 11.66 -4.86
N ALA A 13 -2.84 12.12 -3.67
CA ALA A 13 -3.79 13.22 -3.56
C ALA A 13 -3.31 14.48 -4.33
N GLY A 14 -4.16 14.97 -5.23
CA GLY A 14 -3.86 16.14 -6.06
C GLY A 14 -2.86 15.90 -7.21
N VAL A 15 -2.54 14.63 -7.52
CA VAL A 15 -1.77 14.26 -8.71
C VAL A 15 -2.74 14.13 -9.88
N SER A 16 -2.73 15.11 -10.79
CA SER A 16 -3.74 15.26 -11.86
C SER A 16 -3.88 14.03 -12.74
N GLU A 17 -2.79 13.29 -12.97
CA GLU A 17 -2.77 12.08 -13.77
C GLU A 17 -3.65 10.95 -13.19
N PHE A 18 -3.98 11.00 -11.89
CA PHE A 18 -4.77 9.97 -11.19
C PHE A 18 -6.16 10.44 -10.77
N GLU A 19 -6.49 11.73 -10.98
CA GLU A 19 -7.81 12.25 -10.59
C GLU A 19 -8.94 11.79 -11.53
N GLY A 20 -8.63 11.44 -12.77
CA GLY A 20 -9.62 10.98 -13.74
C GLY A 20 -10.62 12.04 -14.15
N ASP A 21 -11.69 11.60 -14.83
CA ASP A 21 -12.77 12.42 -15.36
C ASP A 21 -14.18 12.00 -14.87
N GLY A 22 -14.25 11.42 -13.68
CA GLY A 22 -15.46 10.84 -13.08
C GLY A 22 -16.59 11.83 -12.73
N GLY A 23 -16.53 13.08 -13.18
CA GLY A 23 -17.62 14.07 -13.06
C GLY A 23 -17.67 14.84 -11.73
N ASN A 24 -16.72 14.63 -10.82
CA ASN A 24 -16.65 15.29 -9.50
C ASN A 24 -15.40 16.13 -9.31
N ALA A 25 -14.94 16.81 -10.35
CA ALA A 25 -13.66 17.54 -10.40
C ALA A 25 -13.47 18.61 -9.29
N GLY A 26 -14.56 19.07 -8.67
CA GLY A 26 -14.51 20.02 -7.54
C GLY A 26 -14.34 19.35 -6.17
N GLN A 27 -14.32 18.02 -6.09
CA GLN A 27 -14.16 17.28 -4.83
C GLN A 27 -12.71 16.84 -4.66
N SER A 28 -12.21 16.89 -3.42
CA SER A 28 -10.87 16.41 -3.10
C SER A 28 -10.83 14.88 -3.03
N SER A 29 -9.83 14.27 -3.66
CA SER A 29 -9.50 12.84 -3.53
C SER A 29 -8.65 12.53 -2.28
N ALA A 30 -8.24 13.56 -1.53
CA ALA A 30 -7.39 13.39 -0.36
C ALA A 30 -8.09 12.58 0.74
N VAL A 31 -7.37 11.62 1.30
CA VAL A 31 -7.80 10.81 2.45
C VAL A 31 -7.10 11.26 3.73
N THR A 32 -7.78 11.12 4.87
CA THR A 32 -7.26 11.55 6.18
C THR A 32 -6.13 10.64 6.69
N CYS A 33 -6.26 9.34 6.43
CA CYS A 33 -5.26 8.33 6.80
C CYS A 33 -5.49 7.04 6.01
N VAL A 34 -4.53 6.12 6.07
CA VAL A 34 -4.56 4.84 5.35
C VAL A 34 -4.22 3.70 6.31
N VAL A 35 -4.94 2.60 6.22
CA VAL A 35 -4.48 1.30 6.72
C VAL A 35 -4.23 0.40 5.52
N ASN A 36 -2.97 0.03 5.33
CA ASN A 36 -2.53 -0.88 4.28
C ASN A 36 -2.32 -2.27 4.87
N VAL A 37 -3.25 -3.17 4.60
CA VAL A 37 -3.16 -4.57 5.04
C VAL A 37 -2.57 -5.39 3.90
N TYR A 38 -1.32 -5.81 4.07
CA TYR A 38 -0.50 -6.61 3.15
C TYR A 38 -0.54 -6.19 1.66
N GLY A 39 -0.77 -4.92 1.37
CA GLY A 39 -0.73 -4.41 0.00
C GLY A 39 0.70 -4.17 -0.50
N PRO A 40 1.01 -4.49 -1.77
CA PRO A 40 2.32 -4.20 -2.35
C PRO A 40 2.54 -2.68 -2.51
N SER A 41 3.80 -2.25 -2.37
CA SER A 41 4.22 -0.86 -2.51
C SER A 41 5.12 -0.60 -3.72
N ASP A 42 5.82 -1.65 -4.19
CA ASP A 42 6.76 -1.58 -5.31
C ASP A 42 6.62 -2.81 -6.22
N PHE A 43 5.93 -2.65 -7.33
CA PHE A 43 5.73 -3.73 -8.30
C PHE A 43 7.02 -4.12 -9.03
N THR A 44 8.02 -3.24 -9.09
CA THR A 44 9.31 -3.57 -9.73
C THR A 44 10.11 -4.61 -8.96
N LYS A 45 9.79 -4.81 -7.67
CA LYS A 45 10.45 -5.75 -6.76
C LYS A 45 9.58 -6.96 -6.40
N SER A 46 8.42 -7.13 -7.03
CA SER A 46 7.52 -8.26 -6.74
C SER A 46 7.96 -9.56 -7.41
N TYR A 47 8.58 -9.47 -8.58
CA TYR A 47 9.03 -10.66 -9.33
C TYR A 47 10.10 -11.45 -8.57
N GLY A 48 9.94 -12.78 -8.55
CA GLY A 48 10.83 -13.68 -7.82
C GLY A 48 10.63 -13.71 -6.29
N LYS A 49 9.76 -12.84 -5.76
CA LYS A 49 9.40 -12.81 -4.33
C LYS A 49 7.95 -13.17 -4.07
N SER A 50 7.06 -12.89 -5.00
CA SER A 50 5.64 -13.27 -4.97
C SER A 50 5.42 -14.53 -5.79
N VAL A 51 4.53 -15.40 -5.31
CA VAL A 51 4.20 -16.67 -5.99
C VAL A 51 3.42 -16.48 -7.30
N ASP A 52 2.75 -15.35 -7.47
CA ASP A 52 1.87 -15.06 -8.61
C ASP A 52 2.18 -13.76 -9.36
N ALA A 53 3.15 -12.97 -8.92
CA ALA A 53 3.45 -11.67 -9.54
C ALA A 53 3.76 -11.78 -11.04
N ALA A 54 4.44 -12.86 -11.47
CA ALA A 54 4.78 -13.09 -12.88
C ALA A 54 3.56 -13.33 -13.77
N GLU A 55 2.44 -13.76 -13.18
CA GLU A 55 1.16 -13.98 -13.87
C GLU A 55 0.26 -12.75 -13.76
N VAL A 56 0.07 -12.25 -12.53
CA VAL A 56 -0.94 -11.21 -12.22
C VAL A 56 -0.52 -9.83 -12.70
N LEU A 57 0.75 -9.44 -12.51
CA LEU A 57 1.20 -8.09 -12.86
C LEU A 57 1.16 -7.81 -14.37
N PRO A 58 1.55 -8.73 -15.27
CA PRO A 58 1.38 -8.50 -16.70
C PRO A 58 -0.07 -8.33 -17.14
N LEU A 59 -1.02 -9.03 -16.52
CA LEU A 59 -2.45 -8.86 -16.80
C LEU A 59 -2.95 -7.48 -16.36
N PHE A 60 -2.52 -7.02 -15.19
CA PHE A 60 -2.89 -5.71 -14.65
C PHE A 60 -2.22 -4.55 -15.40
N LEU A 61 -0.93 -4.65 -15.71
CA LEU A 61 -0.11 -3.56 -16.24
C LEU A 61 0.07 -3.59 -17.76
N GLY A 62 -0.46 -4.64 -18.43
CA GLY A 62 -0.39 -4.80 -19.89
C GLY A 62 0.97 -5.32 -20.39
N GLY A 63 1.76 -5.95 -19.51
CA GLY A 63 3.04 -6.57 -19.81
C GLY A 63 3.92 -6.73 -18.57
N ASN A 64 5.01 -7.48 -18.71
CA ASN A 64 5.95 -7.71 -17.63
C ASN A 64 6.88 -6.51 -17.35
N LEU A 65 7.78 -6.64 -16.37
CA LEU A 65 8.69 -5.57 -15.97
C LEU A 65 9.65 -5.12 -17.10
N GLU A 66 10.03 -6.02 -17.99
CA GLU A 66 10.91 -5.68 -19.11
C GLU A 66 10.18 -4.84 -20.18
N THR A 67 8.93 -5.19 -20.49
CA THR A 67 8.14 -4.57 -21.55
C THR A 67 7.34 -3.35 -21.08
N GLN A 68 6.98 -3.28 -19.77
CA GLN A 68 6.13 -2.24 -19.20
C GLN A 68 6.72 -1.63 -17.90
N ARG A 69 8.03 -1.44 -17.85
CA ARG A 69 8.74 -0.90 -16.68
C ARG A 69 8.13 0.41 -16.17
N PHE A 70 7.78 1.31 -17.08
CA PHE A 70 7.18 2.59 -16.71
C PHE A 70 5.85 2.41 -15.98
N ARG A 71 4.98 1.51 -16.44
CA ARG A 71 3.71 1.23 -15.76
C ARG A 71 3.90 0.59 -14.39
N HIS A 72 4.92 -0.25 -14.21
CA HIS A 72 5.25 -0.80 -12.91
C HIS A 72 5.66 0.30 -11.91
N LEU A 73 6.52 1.23 -12.35
CA LEU A 73 6.92 2.38 -11.53
C LEU A 73 5.72 3.29 -11.23
N LEU A 74 4.96 3.67 -12.25
CA LEU A 74 3.80 4.56 -12.15
C LEU A 74 2.74 4.03 -11.18
N SER A 75 2.50 2.70 -11.19
CA SER A 75 1.50 2.05 -10.34
C SER A 75 2.01 1.65 -8.96
N SER A 76 3.26 1.96 -8.61
CA SER A 76 3.86 1.61 -7.32
C SER A 76 3.75 2.77 -6.33
N PRO A 77 2.98 2.66 -5.24
CA PRO A 77 2.80 3.73 -4.26
C PRO A 77 4.11 4.29 -3.70
N LEU A 78 5.14 3.45 -3.59
CA LEU A 78 6.46 3.82 -3.05
C LEU A 78 7.08 5.03 -3.75
N TYR A 79 6.88 5.17 -5.06
CA TYR A 79 7.49 6.25 -5.86
C TYR A 79 6.73 7.58 -5.77
N TRP A 80 5.53 7.56 -5.19
CA TRP A 80 4.69 8.74 -5.01
C TRP A 80 4.74 9.33 -3.60
N VAL A 81 5.52 8.70 -2.71
CA VAL A 81 5.66 9.16 -1.32
C VAL A 81 6.29 10.54 -1.28
N THR A 82 5.58 11.48 -0.66
CA THR A 82 6.03 12.85 -0.36
C THR A 82 5.80 13.17 1.12
N PRO A 83 6.30 14.29 1.65
CA PRO A 83 5.98 14.72 3.02
C PRO A 83 4.48 14.92 3.28
N ARG A 84 3.66 15.03 2.23
CA ARG A 84 2.21 15.22 2.30
C ARG A 84 1.42 13.92 2.21
N ALA A 85 2.09 12.77 2.12
CA ALA A 85 1.42 11.47 2.12
C ALA A 85 0.55 11.31 3.38
N ALA A 86 -0.64 10.73 3.22
CA ALA A 86 -1.56 10.51 4.33
C ALA A 86 -0.92 9.60 5.39
N PRO A 87 -1.07 9.90 6.70
CA PRO A 87 -0.61 9.01 7.77
C PRO A 87 -1.04 7.57 7.53
N THR A 88 -0.11 6.64 7.61
CA THR A 88 -0.32 5.25 7.19
C THR A 88 0.04 4.27 8.30
N LEU A 89 -0.81 3.26 8.52
CA LEU A 89 -0.49 2.04 9.24
C LEU A 89 -0.39 0.89 8.24
N CYS A 90 0.79 0.26 8.13
CA CYS A 90 0.95 -1.02 7.44
C CYS A 90 0.77 -2.18 8.42
N ILE A 91 0.00 -3.21 8.03
CA ILE A 91 -0.14 -4.46 8.79
C ILE A 91 0.25 -5.61 7.87
N HIS A 92 1.29 -6.38 8.23
CA HIS A 92 1.85 -7.39 7.33
C HIS A 92 2.41 -8.60 8.07
N GLY A 93 2.17 -9.78 7.53
CA GLY A 93 2.70 -11.04 8.04
C GLY A 93 4.08 -11.36 7.46
N THR A 94 4.95 -12.00 8.27
CA THR A 94 6.32 -12.33 7.84
C THR A 94 6.41 -13.50 6.87
N GLU A 95 5.37 -14.35 6.81
CA GLU A 95 5.31 -15.53 5.94
C GLU A 95 4.36 -15.33 4.74
N ASP A 96 4.12 -14.08 4.37
CA ASP A 96 3.31 -13.75 3.20
C ASP A 96 4.06 -14.10 1.90
N LYS A 97 3.52 -15.04 1.14
CA LYS A 97 4.09 -15.53 -0.13
C LYS A 97 3.55 -14.80 -1.36
N TYR A 98 2.45 -14.06 -1.22
CA TYR A 98 1.86 -13.27 -2.31
C TYR A 98 2.45 -11.87 -2.38
N VAL A 99 2.62 -11.24 -1.22
CA VAL A 99 3.25 -9.92 -1.08
C VAL A 99 4.33 -10.02 -0.02
N ALA A 100 5.58 -9.95 -0.43
CA ALA A 100 6.70 -10.05 0.51
C ALA A 100 6.61 -8.96 1.60
N HIS A 101 6.84 -9.34 2.86
CA HIS A 101 6.78 -8.43 4.03
C HIS A 101 7.64 -7.16 3.83
N GLU A 102 8.75 -7.27 3.12
CA GLU A 102 9.64 -6.15 2.79
C GLU A 102 8.93 -5.00 2.06
N GLN A 103 7.82 -5.29 1.34
CA GLN A 103 7.02 -4.26 0.68
C GLN A 103 6.47 -3.23 1.69
N ALA A 104 6.03 -3.69 2.85
CA ALA A 104 5.58 -2.82 3.93
C ALA A 104 6.76 -2.10 4.61
N VAL A 105 7.88 -2.80 4.80
CA VAL A 105 9.10 -2.20 5.38
C VAL A 105 9.59 -1.05 4.52
N TRP A 106 9.78 -1.28 3.21
CA TRP A 106 10.27 -0.23 2.28
C TRP A 106 9.33 0.99 2.25
N LEU A 107 8.03 0.75 2.27
CA LEU A 107 7.06 1.85 2.27
C LEU A 107 7.17 2.70 3.54
N VAL A 108 7.17 2.07 4.71
CA VAL A 108 7.24 2.77 6.00
C VAL A 108 8.57 3.51 6.15
N GLU A 109 9.68 2.90 5.77
CA GLU A 109 11.00 3.56 5.76
C GLU A 109 11.01 4.77 4.83
N LYS A 110 10.49 4.63 3.61
CA LYS A 110 10.40 5.72 2.64
C LYS A 110 9.54 6.86 3.14
N MET A 111 8.38 6.57 3.73
CA MET A 111 7.48 7.58 4.30
C MET A 111 8.17 8.34 5.42
N LYS A 112 8.77 7.65 6.39
CA LYS A 112 9.52 8.28 7.50
C LYS A 112 10.69 9.13 7.01
N ALA A 113 11.48 8.61 6.06
CA ALA A 113 12.58 9.36 5.46
C ALA A 113 12.14 10.60 4.68
N SER A 114 10.91 10.62 4.18
CA SER A 114 10.29 11.76 3.50
C SER A 114 9.61 12.75 4.47
N GLY A 115 9.58 12.47 5.77
CA GLY A 115 8.87 13.28 6.77
C GLY A 115 7.38 13.00 6.89
N ALA A 116 6.87 11.97 6.20
CA ALA A 116 5.49 11.52 6.35
C ALA A 116 5.35 10.54 7.52
N GLU A 117 4.17 10.50 8.13
CA GLU A 117 3.90 9.63 9.28
C GLU A 117 3.51 8.23 8.83
N ALA A 118 4.24 7.21 9.31
CA ALA A 118 3.94 5.81 9.02
C ALA A 118 4.37 4.89 10.15
N ASP A 119 3.59 3.83 10.37
CA ASP A 119 3.87 2.75 11.31
C ASP A 119 3.71 1.38 10.65
N LEU A 120 4.40 0.38 11.19
CA LEU A 120 4.33 -1.02 10.75
C LEU A 120 3.97 -1.92 11.93
N LEU A 121 2.86 -2.64 11.80
CA LEU A 121 2.53 -3.79 12.63
C LEU A 121 2.96 -5.06 11.87
N THR A 122 4.03 -5.67 12.31
CA THR A 122 4.48 -6.97 11.81
C THR A 122 3.81 -8.09 12.60
N LEU A 123 3.23 -9.08 11.91
CA LEU A 123 2.63 -10.27 12.49
C LEU A 123 3.54 -11.48 12.19
N PRO A 124 4.33 -11.95 13.17
CA PRO A 124 5.28 -13.05 12.97
C PRO A 124 4.56 -14.35 12.62
N GLY A 125 5.02 -15.01 11.56
CA GLY A 125 4.46 -16.29 11.09
C GLY A 125 3.14 -16.18 10.33
N ALA A 126 2.51 -15.01 10.28
CA ALA A 126 1.27 -14.83 9.52
C ALA A 126 1.54 -14.76 8.00
N GLY A 127 0.64 -15.35 7.22
CA GLY A 127 0.66 -15.30 5.76
C GLY A 127 -0.26 -14.21 5.19
N HIS A 128 -0.58 -14.35 3.89
CA HIS A 128 -1.56 -13.48 3.22
C HIS A 128 -2.98 -13.87 3.63
N GLY A 129 -3.62 -13.07 4.44
CA GLY A 129 -4.94 -13.36 5.04
C GLY A 129 -4.81 -13.83 6.50
N PHE A 130 -5.08 -12.93 7.43
CA PHE A 130 -4.96 -13.20 8.86
C PHE A 130 -6.12 -14.06 9.38
N LYS A 131 -5.85 -14.91 10.37
CA LYS A 131 -6.83 -15.77 11.01
C LYS A 131 -6.63 -15.79 12.52
N GLY A 132 -7.70 -16.12 13.27
CA GLY A 132 -7.65 -16.24 14.73
C GLY A 132 -7.04 -15.01 15.38
N LYS A 133 -6.07 -15.20 16.27
CA LYS A 133 -5.44 -14.13 17.06
C LYS A 133 -4.76 -13.06 16.19
N ASP A 134 -4.20 -13.42 15.03
CA ASP A 134 -3.58 -12.45 14.15
C ASP A 134 -4.64 -11.52 13.52
N ALA A 135 -5.81 -12.06 13.16
CA ALA A 135 -6.92 -11.26 12.66
C ALA A 135 -7.45 -10.31 13.74
N GLU A 136 -7.64 -10.79 14.98
CA GLU A 136 -8.05 -9.96 16.13
C GLU A 136 -7.05 -8.84 16.41
N THR A 137 -5.75 -9.15 16.35
CA THR A 137 -4.67 -8.17 16.56
C THR A 137 -4.66 -7.12 15.47
N ALA A 138 -4.80 -7.55 14.22
CA ALA A 138 -4.83 -6.65 13.06
C ALA A 138 -6.06 -5.72 13.11
N GLU A 139 -7.23 -6.26 13.43
CA GLU A 139 -8.48 -5.50 13.56
C GLU A 139 -8.39 -4.48 14.70
N ALA A 140 -7.91 -4.88 15.86
CA ALA A 140 -7.74 -3.99 17.01
C ALA A 140 -6.79 -2.82 16.68
N ALA A 141 -5.66 -3.10 16.01
CA ALA A 141 -4.70 -2.07 15.59
C ALA A 141 -5.29 -1.13 14.54
N LEU A 142 -6.02 -1.66 13.57
CA LEU A 142 -6.73 -0.89 12.54
C LEU A 142 -7.76 0.06 13.19
N MET A 143 -8.59 -0.46 14.08
CA MET A 143 -9.61 0.35 14.76
C MET A 143 -8.98 1.43 15.64
N ALA A 144 -7.95 1.10 16.41
CA ALA A 144 -7.24 2.08 17.24
C ALA A 144 -6.58 3.18 16.38
N PHE A 145 -6.03 2.83 15.22
CA PHE A 145 -5.45 3.80 14.30
C PHE A 145 -6.50 4.76 13.75
N PHE A 146 -7.64 4.25 13.29
CA PHE A 146 -8.74 5.09 12.81
C PHE A 146 -9.35 5.95 13.92
N ASP A 147 -9.55 5.41 15.11
CA ASP A 147 -10.06 6.16 16.26
C ASP A 147 -9.17 7.36 16.58
N LYS A 148 -7.86 7.15 16.60
CA LYS A 148 -6.88 8.22 16.82
C LYS A 148 -6.92 9.31 15.76
N ARG A 149 -7.27 8.98 14.51
CA ARG A 149 -7.18 9.89 13.36
C ARG A 149 -8.49 10.53 12.96
N LEU A 150 -9.62 9.85 13.18
CA LEU A 150 -10.92 10.27 12.67
C LEU A 150 -11.85 10.79 13.77
N LYS A 151 -11.67 10.37 15.03
CA LYS A 151 -12.42 10.93 16.14
C LYS A 151 -11.79 12.25 16.58
N LYS A 152 -12.57 13.31 16.49
CA LYS A 152 -12.24 14.65 17.03
C LYS A 152 -12.69 14.75 18.47
#